data_445d51bd278badc5efd5ba87dd42f178
#
_entry.id   445d51bd278badc5efd5ba87dd42f178
#
_cell.length_a   1.000
_cell.length_b   1.000
_cell.length_c   1.000
_cell.angle_alpha   90.00
_cell.angle_beta   90.00
_cell.angle_gamma   90.00
#
_symmetry.space_group_name_H-M   'P 1'
#
loop_
_entity.id
_entity.type
_entity.pdbx_description
1 polymer ?
#
loop_
_entity_poly.entity_id
_entity_poly.type
_entity_poly.pdbx_seq_one_letter_code
_entity_poly.pdbx_strand_id
1 'polypeptide(L)'
;IKHLSTEFTTDNGIVRAVRDVSLHLDKGEVLGIVGESGSGKSQTMFSTMGLLSANGKVVDGEIWLNGKNISPLAFKDNREYEKVMDDIRGNDMAMIFQDPMTFLNPVLRIETQLIEPILNHHPEMDKKEAVAKAIELMRKVGIPSPENRIRQYPFQFSGGMRQRIIIAIALACDPKVIIADEPTTALDVTIQAQVLD
;
A
#
# COMPACT_ATOMS: atom_id res chain seq x y z
N ILE A 1 -0.26 -15.99 -5.48
CA ILE A 1 -0.41 -15.59 -6.88
C ILE A 1 -0.11 -16.81 -7.75
N LYS A 2 -0.96 -17.08 -8.74
CA LYS A 2 -0.78 -18.21 -9.67
C LYS A 2 -1.01 -17.72 -11.10
N HIS A 3 0.01 -17.92 -11.93
CA HIS A 3 -0.05 -17.65 -13.38
C HIS A 3 -0.52 -16.25 -13.77
N LEU A 4 -0.18 -15.24 -12.94
CA LEU A 4 -0.63 -13.85 -13.14
C LEU A 4 -0.04 -13.27 -14.43
N SER A 5 -0.91 -12.73 -15.27
CA SER A 5 -0.54 -12.01 -16.49
C SER A 5 -1.29 -10.70 -16.58
N THR A 6 -0.58 -9.61 -16.87
CA THR A 6 -1.11 -8.24 -16.94
C THR A 6 -0.67 -7.57 -18.22
N GLU A 7 -1.63 -6.95 -18.91
CA GLU A 7 -1.44 -6.24 -20.17
C GLU A 7 -1.87 -4.78 -20.07
N PHE A 8 -1.19 -3.93 -20.82
CA PHE A 8 -1.52 -2.52 -20.98
C PHE A 8 -1.78 -2.22 -22.45
N THR A 9 -2.90 -1.56 -22.72
CA THR A 9 -3.20 -1.03 -24.05
C THR A 9 -2.55 0.32 -24.23
N THR A 10 -1.70 0.46 -25.25
CA THR A 10 -1.00 1.70 -25.60
C THR A 10 -1.28 2.08 -27.05
N ASP A 11 -0.95 3.29 -27.46
CA ASP A 11 -1.09 3.73 -28.86
C ASP A 11 -0.26 2.87 -29.83
N ASN A 12 0.80 2.24 -29.34
CA ASN A 12 1.69 1.37 -30.13
C ASN A 12 1.32 -0.13 -30.02
N GLY A 13 0.17 -0.47 -29.40
CA GLY A 13 -0.29 -1.84 -29.24
C GLY A 13 -0.31 -2.32 -27.79
N ILE A 14 -0.38 -3.62 -27.59
CA ILE A 14 -0.48 -4.25 -26.27
C ILE A 14 0.92 -4.53 -25.72
N VAL A 15 1.16 -4.02 -24.51
CA VAL A 15 2.38 -4.30 -23.72
C VAL A 15 2.05 -5.32 -22.63
N ARG A 16 2.71 -6.46 -22.64
CA ARG A 16 2.62 -7.47 -21.59
C ARG A 16 3.63 -7.18 -20.49
N ALA A 17 3.18 -6.50 -19.44
CA ALA A 17 4.04 -6.07 -18.33
C ALA A 17 4.32 -7.19 -17.32
N VAL A 18 3.36 -8.10 -17.12
CA VAL A 18 3.51 -9.30 -16.27
C VAL A 18 3.16 -10.51 -17.10
N ARG A 19 3.99 -11.57 -17.02
CA ARG A 19 3.85 -12.76 -17.87
C ARG A 19 4.00 -14.01 -17.01
N ASP A 20 2.89 -14.68 -16.73
CA ASP A 20 2.84 -15.98 -16.05
C ASP A 20 3.62 -16.00 -14.73
N VAL A 21 3.41 -15.01 -13.87
CA VAL A 21 4.10 -14.91 -12.58
C VAL A 21 3.35 -15.69 -11.53
N SER A 22 4.06 -16.60 -10.86
CA SER A 22 3.55 -17.34 -9.70
C SER A 22 4.50 -17.15 -8.51
N LEU A 23 3.92 -16.83 -7.35
CA LEU A 23 4.62 -16.71 -6.08
C LEU A 23 3.67 -16.99 -4.93
N HIS A 24 4.19 -17.33 -3.77
CA HIS A 24 3.40 -17.41 -2.55
C HIS A 24 4.15 -16.76 -1.38
N LEU A 25 3.39 -16.40 -0.36
CA LEU A 25 3.87 -15.81 0.88
C LEU A 25 3.11 -16.47 2.03
N ASP A 26 3.83 -17.06 2.97
CA ASP A 26 3.27 -17.64 4.17
C ASP A 26 3.18 -16.62 5.32
N LYS A 27 2.35 -16.91 6.32
CA LYS A 27 2.20 -16.05 7.48
C LYS A 27 3.53 -15.92 8.24
N GLY A 28 3.97 -14.69 8.46
CA GLY A 28 5.24 -14.37 9.13
C GLY A 28 6.47 -14.48 8.22
N GLU A 29 6.27 -14.68 6.92
CA GLU A 29 7.34 -14.70 5.92
C GLU A 29 7.59 -13.31 5.33
N VAL A 30 8.83 -13.06 4.92
CA VAL A 30 9.24 -11.90 4.13
C VAL A 30 9.73 -12.38 2.78
N LEU A 31 9.05 -11.98 1.71
CA LEU A 31 9.41 -12.31 0.33
C LEU A 31 10.06 -11.12 -0.36
N GLY A 32 11.32 -11.24 -0.73
CA GLY A 32 12.04 -10.26 -1.53
C GLY A 32 11.87 -10.50 -3.03
N ILE A 33 11.33 -9.49 -3.76
CA ILE A 33 11.21 -9.52 -5.22
C ILE A 33 12.28 -8.62 -5.83
N VAL A 34 13.25 -9.21 -6.52
CA VAL A 34 14.37 -8.48 -7.12
C VAL A 34 14.34 -8.58 -8.64
N GLY A 35 14.86 -7.58 -9.31
CA GLY A 35 14.94 -7.54 -10.78
C GLY A 35 15.27 -6.12 -11.26
N GLU A 36 15.63 -5.99 -12.54
CA GLU A 36 15.96 -4.72 -13.17
C GLU A 36 14.77 -3.74 -13.20
N SER A 37 15.04 -2.46 -13.40
CA SER A 37 13.99 -1.47 -13.64
C SER A 37 13.18 -1.87 -14.90
N GLY A 38 11.86 -1.75 -14.81
CA GLY A 38 10.96 -2.16 -15.90
C GLY A 38 10.71 -3.67 -16.01
N SER A 39 11.23 -4.51 -15.11
CA SER A 39 10.99 -5.96 -15.14
C SER A 39 9.58 -6.41 -14.71
N GLY A 40 8.68 -5.48 -14.34
CA GLY A 40 7.30 -5.78 -13.99
C GLY A 40 7.03 -5.95 -12.48
N LYS A 41 8.01 -5.74 -11.58
CA LYS A 41 7.84 -5.89 -10.13
C LYS A 41 6.66 -5.08 -9.59
N SER A 42 6.71 -3.76 -9.78
CA SER A 42 5.64 -2.85 -9.32
C SER A 42 4.29 -3.17 -9.98
N GLN A 43 4.30 -3.56 -11.28
CA GLN A 43 3.08 -3.93 -11.98
C GLN A 43 2.45 -5.22 -11.45
N THR A 44 3.26 -6.18 -11.01
CA THR A 44 2.78 -7.38 -10.32
C THR A 44 2.08 -7.01 -9.02
N MET A 45 2.67 -6.10 -8.23
CA MET A 45 2.08 -5.63 -6.96
C MET A 45 0.84 -4.77 -7.20
N PHE A 46 0.83 -3.87 -8.18
CA PHE A 46 -0.35 -3.09 -8.54
C PHE A 46 -1.49 -3.97 -9.06
N SER A 47 -1.18 -5.03 -9.81
CA SER A 47 -2.18 -6.03 -10.22
C SER A 47 -2.81 -6.71 -8.99
N THR A 48 -1.98 -7.07 -8.00
CA THR A 48 -2.42 -7.73 -6.77
C THR A 48 -3.32 -6.81 -5.92
N MET A 49 -2.99 -5.51 -5.86
CA MET A 49 -3.76 -4.50 -5.13
C MET A 49 -4.97 -3.96 -5.89
N GLY A 50 -5.13 -4.31 -7.18
CA GLY A 50 -6.15 -3.72 -8.04
C GLY A 50 -5.93 -2.23 -8.30
N LEU A 51 -4.67 -1.80 -8.39
CA LEU A 51 -4.25 -0.41 -8.57
C LEU A 51 -3.64 -0.14 -9.96
N LEU A 52 -4.00 -0.95 -10.94
CA LEU A 52 -3.58 -0.72 -12.33
C LEU A 52 -4.16 0.57 -12.87
N SER A 53 -3.41 1.26 -13.72
CA SER A 53 -3.93 2.40 -14.48
C SER A 53 -5.07 1.97 -15.42
N ALA A 54 -5.89 2.91 -15.87
CA ALA A 54 -7.10 2.65 -16.64
C ALA A 54 -6.89 1.85 -17.95
N ASN A 55 -5.68 1.89 -18.50
CA ASN A 55 -5.30 1.14 -19.69
C ASN A 55 -4.68 -0.24 -19.39
N GLY A 56 -4.54 -0.60 -18.09
CA GLY A 56 -4.02 -1.88 -17.63
C GLY A 56 -5.11 -2.83 -17.20
N LYS A 57 -4.92 -4.11 -17.43
CA LYS A 57 -5.84 -5.17 -16.99
C LYS A 57 -5.10 -6.46 -16.68
N VAL A 58 -5.57 -7.18 -15.67
CA VAL A 58 -5.23 -8.60 -15.48
C VAL A 58 -5.95 -9.40 -16.55
N VAL A 59 -5.22 -10.20 -17.31
CA VAL A 59 -5.74 -11.00 -18.42
C VAL A 59 -5.75 -12.49 -18.13
N ASP A 60 -4.96 -12.94 -17.15
CA ASP A 60 -4.90 -14.34 -16.71
C ASP A 60 -4.39 -14.42 -15.27
N GLY A 61 -4.70 -15.54 -14.61
CA GLY A 61 -4.19 -15.90 -13.31
C GLY A 61 -5.09 -15.62 -12.12
N GLU A 62 -4.68 -16.12 -10.98
CA GLU A 62 -5.39 -16.07 -9.71
C GLU A 62 -4.56 -15.33 -8.65
N ILE A 63 -5.25 -14.60 -7.79
CA ILE A 63 -4.67 -13.91 -6.63
C ILE A 63 -5.43 -14.37 -5.40
N TRP A 64 -4.74 -15.06 -4.51
CA TRP A 64 -5.35 -15.65 -3.31
C TRP A 64 -4.89 -14.91 -2.05
N LEU A 65 -5.85 -14.42 -1.27
CA LEU A 65 -5.61 -13.83 0.04
C LEU A 65 -6.42 -14.62 1.10
N ASN A 66 -5.74 -15.27 2.01
CA ASN A 66 -6.36 -16.06 3.09
C ASN A 66 -7.45 -17.04 2.59
N GLY A 67 -7.17 -17.74 1.48
CA GLY A 67 -8.10 -18.72 0.89
C GLY A 67 -9.22 -18.13 0.04
N LYS A 68 -9.26 -16.81 -0.18
CA LYS A 68 -10.22 -16.13 -1.06
C LYS A 68 -9.51 -15.66 -2.33
N ASN A 69 -10.04 -16.02 -3.49
CA ASN A 69 -9.54 -15.48 -4.76
C ASN A 69 -10.05 -14.05 -4.95
N ILE A 70 -9.11 -13.11 -5.02
CA ILE A 70 -9.35 -11.67 -5.19
C ILE A 70 -8.90 -11.15 -6.57
N SER A 71 -8.55 -12.04 -7.50
CA SER A 71 -8.28 -11.64 -8.89
C SER A 71 -9.53 -11.00 -9.51
N PRO A 72 -9.42 -9.91 -10.27
CA PRO A 72 -10.57 -9.31 -10.95
C PRO A 72 -11.31 -10.31 -11.86
N LEU A 73 -10.62 -11.35 -12.33
CA LEU A 73 -11.20 -12.42 -13.16
C LEU A 73 -12.12 -13.35 -12.37
N ALA A 74 -12.09 -13.34 -11.05
CA ALA A 74 -12.94 -14.16 -10.18
C ALA A 74 -14.32 -13.53 -9.92
N PHE A 75 -14.54 -12.29 -10.37
CA PHE A 75 -15.78 -11.54 -10.12
C PHE A 75 -16.63 -11.41 -11.39
N LYS A 76 -17.91 -11.31 -11.19
CA LYS A 76 -18.89 -11.20 -12.26
C LYS A 76 -18.78 -9.89 -13.02
N ASP A 77 -18.48 -8.82 -12.30
CA ASP A 77 -18.30 -7.49 -12.86
C ASP A 77 -17.35 -6.62 -11.99
N ASN A 78 -16.93 -5.49 -12.52
CA ASN A 78 -16.00 -4.58 -11.83
C ASN A 78 -16.59 -3.97 -10.55
N ARG A 79 -17.91 -3.83 -10.44
CA ARG A 79 -18.55 -3.24 -9.26
C ARG A 79 -18.48 -4.19 -8.07
N GLU A 80 -18.68 -5.48 -8.31
CA GLU A 80 -18.51 -6.52 -7.29
C GLU A 80 -17.05 -6.60 -6.85
N TYR A 81 -16.12 -6.55 -7.81
CA TYR A 81 -14.68 -6.54 -7.56
C TYR A 81 -14.26 -5.35 -6.67
N GLU A 82 -14.59 -4.12 -7.07
CA GLU A 82 -14.20 -2.92 -6.33
C GLU A 82 -14.78 -2.92 -4.91
N LYS A 83 -16.01 -3.35 -4.72
CA LYS A 83 -16.61 -3.47 -3.39
C LYS A 83 -15.79 -4.38 -2.45
N VAL A 84 -15.26 -5.48 -2.99
CA VAL A 84 -14.42 -6.41 -2.21
C VAL A 84 -13.03 -5.80 -1.97
N MET A 85 -12.47 -5.13 -2.98
CA MET A 85 -11.15 -4.52 -2.86
C MET A 85 -11.15 -3.30 -1.93
N ASP A 86 -12.26 -2.56 -1.82
CA ASP A 86 -12.40 -1.46 -0.86
C ASP A 86 -12.30 -1.94 0.60
N ASP A 87 -12.86 -3.13 0.90
CA ASP A 87 -12.72 -3.75 2.22
C ASP A 87 -11.30 -4.27 2.49
N ILE A 88 -10.57 -4.67 1.44
CA ILE A 88 -9.25 -5.28 1.55
C ILE A 88 -8.14 -4.24 1.62
N ARG A 89 -8.21 -3.20 0.77
CA ARG A 89 -7.19 -2.15 0.69
C ARG A 89 -7.12 -1.35 2.00
N GLY A 90 -5.93 -1.31 2.60
CA GLY A 90 -5.69 -0.63 3.87
C GLY A 90 -6.06 -1.45 5.11
N ASN A 91 -6.91 -2.47 4.99
CA ASN A 91 -7.33 -3.34 6.09
C ASN A 91 -6.59 -4.69 6.08
N ASP A 92 -6.81 -5.54 5.07
CA ASP A 92 -6.11 -6.82 4.96
C ASP A 92 -4.76 -6.71 4.25
N MET A 93 -4.67 -5.84 3.24
CA MET A 93 -3.44 -5.55 2.50
C MET A 93 -3.18 -4.05 2.45
N ALA A 94 -1.95 -3.65 2.72
CA ALA A 94 -1.50 -2.28 2.59
C ALA A 94 -0.28 -2.17 1.66
N MET A 95 -0.09 -1.01 1.06
CA MET A 95 1.05 -0.75 0.18
C MET A 95 1.81 0.50 0.60
N ILE A 96 3.13 0.37 0.66
CA ILE A 96 4.07 1.47 0.83
C ILE A 96 4.69 1.74 -0.54
N PHE A 97 4.46 2.94 -1.05
CA PHE A 97 4.87 3.35 -2.40
C PHE A 97 6.27 3.97 -2.41
N GLN A 98 6.92 3.90 -3.56
CA GLN A 98 8.29 4.35 -3.78
C GLN A 98 8.50 5.86 -3.51
N ASP A 99 7.52 6.72 -3.88
CA ASP A 99 7.66 8.18 -3.76
C ASP A 99 6.76 8.75 -2.65
N PRO A 100 7.33 9.07 -1.45
CA PRO A 100 6.57 9.64 -0.34
C PRO A 100 6.06 11.06 -0.60
N MET A 101 6.58 11.74 -1.62
CA MET A 101 6.24 13.14 -1.87
C MET A 101 4.90 13.32 -2.56
N THR A 102 4.46 12.31 -3.30
CA THR A 102 3.21 12.34 -4.09
C THR A 102 2.00 11.79 -3.35
N PHE A 103 2.20 11.01 -2.28
CA PHE A 103 1.11 10.32 -1.57
C PHE A 103 0.44 11.13 -0.48
N LEU A 104 1.18 11.96 0.24
CA LEU A 104 0.57 12.81 1.25
C LEU A 104 -0.07 14.03 0.58
N ASN A 105 -1.36 14.22 0.79
CA ASN A 105 -2.07 15.41 0.34
C ASN A 105 -1.52 16.65 1.08
N PRO A 106 -0.89 17.61 0.36
CA PRO A 106 -0.19 18.72 1.00
C PRO A 106 -1.11 19.72 1.71
N VAL A 107 -2.39 19.76 1.36
CA VAL A 107 -3.38 20.68 1.95
C VAL A 107 -4.20 20.08 3.09
N LEU A 108 -3.99 18.78 3.38
CA LEU A 108 -4.61 18.12 4.53
C LEU A 108 -3.59 17.92 5.66
N ARG A 109 -4.09 18.03 6.90
CA ARG A 109 -3.26 17.73 8.08
C ARG A 109 -2.93 16.25 8.15
N ILE A 110 -1.80 15.92 8.79
CA ILE A 110 -1.41 14.53 9.04
C ILE A 110 -2.48 13.78 9.83
N GLU A 111 -3.11 14.42 10.83
CA GLU A 111 -4.24 13.87 11.57
C GLU A 111 -5.30 13.30 10.63
N THR A 112 -5.80 14.12 9.70
CA THR A 112 -6.87 13.73 8.77
C THR A 112 -6.47 12.50 7.96
N GLN A 113 -5.26 12.48 7.42
CA GLN A 113 -4.78 11.41 6.55
C GLN A 113 -4.50 10.10 7.30
N LEU A 114 -4.06 10.18 8.57
CA LEU A 114 -3.84 8.99 9.41
C LEU A 114 -5.13 8.37 9.94
N ILE A 115 -6.12 9.19 10.32
CA ILE A 115 -7.36 8.66 10.89
C ILE A 115 -8.36 8.21 9.84
N GLU A 116 -8.26 8.68 8.61
CA GLU A 116 -9.19 8.34 7.52
C GLU A 116 -9.29 6.83 7.28
N PRO A 117 -8.19 6.08 7.06
CA PRO A 117 -8.27 4.63 6.91
C PRO A 117 -8.79 3.94 8.18
N ILE A 118 -8.45 4.43 9.37
CA ILE A 118 -8.94 3.87 10.63
C ILE A 118 -10.47 3.98 10.70
N LEU A 119 -11.01 5.17 10.47
CA LEU A 119 -12.46 5.40 10.58
C LEU A 119 -13.25 4.72 9.46
N ASN A 120 -12.66 4.56 8.27
CA ASN A 120 -13.30 3.87 7.16
C ASN A 120 -13.45 2.37 7.42
N HIS A 121 -12.45 1.74 8.03
CA HIS A 121 -12.45 0.29 8.29
C HIS A 121 -12.93 -0.07 9.71
N HIS A 122 -12.97 0.89 10.62
CA HIS A 122 -13.44 0.74 12.01
C HIS A 122 -14.53 1.77 12.34
N PRO A 123 -15.72 1.65 11.73
CA PRO A 123 -16.80 2.62 11.92
C PRO A 123 -17.34 2.68 13.36
N GLU A 124 -17.03 1.67 14.19
CA GLU A 124 -17.32 1.65 15.62
C GLU A 124 -16.41 2.56 16.44
N MET A 125 -15.24 2.93 15.92
CA MET A 125 -14.24 3.74 16.61
C MET A 125 -14.60 5.22 16.52
N ASP A 126 -14.56 5.92 17.64
CA ASP A 126 -14.78 7.37 17.63
C ASP A 126 -13.51 8.12 17.16
N LYS A 127 -13.69 9.39 16.79
CA LYS A 127 -12.58 10.22 16.29
C LYS A 127 -11.46 10.37 17.33
N LYS A 128 -11.78 10.40 18.62
CA LYS A 128 -10.78 10.58 19.69
C LYS A 128 -9.91 9.33 19.84
N GLU A 129 -10.52 8.16 19.73
CA GLU A 129 -9.83 6.87 19.73
C GLU A 129 -8.95 6.71 18.50
N ALA A 130 -9.46 7.08 17.31
CA ALA A 130 -8.68 7.06 16.06
C ALA A 130 -7.45 8.00 16.13
N VAL A 131 -7.60 9.21 16.70
CA VAL A 131 -6.47 10.12 16.93
C VAL A 131 -5.46 9.54 17.92
N ALA A 132 -5.90 8.88 18.99
CA ALA A 132 -5.00 8.24 19.94
C ALA A 132 -4.20 7.11 19.27
N LYS A 133 -4.85 6.26 18.46
CA LYS A 133 -4.19 5.21 17.66
C LYS A 133 -3.21 5.83 16.66
N ALA A 134 -3.57 6.89 15.98
CA ALA A 134 -2.69 7.60 15.05
C ALA A 134 -1.42 8.16 15.72
N ILE A 135 -1.55 8.75 16.91
CA ILE A 135 -0.40 9.23 17.71
C ILE A 135 0.52 8.07 18.10
N GLU A 136 -0.06 6.93 18.51
CA GLU A 136 0.73 5.73 18.84
C GLU A 136 1.50 5.21 17.61
N LEU A 137 0.86 5.15 16.45
CA LEU A 137 1.51 4.78 15.19
C LEU A 137 2.67 5.72 14.83
N MET A 138 2.44 7.03 14.94
CA MET A 138 3.51 8.02 14.72
C MET A 138 4.69 7.82 15.67
N ARG A 139 4.44 7.42 16.91
CA ARG A 139 5.47 7.10 17.90
C ARG A 139 6.23 5.83 17.53
N LYS A 140 5.53 4.77 17.11
CA LYS A 140 6.12 3.50 16.66
C LYS A 140 7.07 3.70 15.46
N VAL A 141 6.70 4.55 14.50
CA VAL A 141 7.57 4.88 13.35
C VAL A 141 8.62 5.97 13.67
N GLY A 142 8.79 6.35 14.93
CA GLY A 142 9.86 7.25 15.37
C GLY A 142 9.65 8.72 14.98
N ILE A 143 8.42 9.21 14.90
CA ILE A 143 8.14 10.66 14.76
C ILE A 143 8.28 11.33 16.13
N PRO A 144 9.16 12.32 16.28
CA PRO A 144 9.34 13.02 17.56
C PRO A 144 8.13 13.91 17.88
N SER A 145 7.70 13.94 19.15
CA SER A 145 6.58 14.76 19.65
C SER A 145 5.29 14.58 18.82
N PRO A 146 4.80 13.35 18.64
CA PRO A 146 3.70 13.07 17.72
C PRO A 146 2.41 13.79 18.10
N GLU A 147 2.16 14.06 19.39
CA GLU A 147 0.98 14.77 19.90
C GLU A 147 0.85 16.20 19.35
N ASN A 148 1.99 16.85 19.11
CA ASN A 148 2.03 18.20 18.54
C ASN A 148 2.04 18.14 17.01
N ARG A 149 2.79 17.19 16.45
CA ARG A 149 3.03 17.10 15.01
C ARG A 149 1.86 16.54 14.23
N ILE A 150 0.99 15.77 14.84
CA ILE A 150 -0.20 15.21 14.17
C ILE A 150 -1.08 16.30 13.54
N ARG A 151 -1.08 17.52 14.12
CA ARG A 151 -1.85 18.67 13.60
C ARG A 151 -1.14 19.44 12.49
N GLN A 152 0.10 19.10 12.18
CA GLN A 152 0.90 19.73 11.13
C GLN A 152 0.52 19.23 9.75
N TYR A 153 0.99 19.96 8.73
CA TYR A 153 0.83 19.61 7.32
C TYR A 153 2.09 18.89 6.79
N PRO A 154 1.99 18.12 5.70
CA PRO A 154 3.12 17.37 5.13
C PRO A 154 4.37 18.23 4.84
N PHE A 155 4.21 19.48 4.40
CA PHE A 155 5.35 20.36 4.09
C PHE A 155 6.18 20.76 5.32
N GLN A 156 5.66 20.56 6.52
CA GLN A 156 6.36 20.82 7.78
C GLN A 156 7.25 19.64 8.24
N PHE A 157 7.25 18.54 7.47
CA PHE A 157 8.03 17.34 7.75
C PHE A 157 9.18 17.18 6.75
N SER A 158 10.31 16.65 7.20
CA SER A 158 11.39 16.24 6.30
C SER A 158 10.96 15.06 5.41
N GLY A 159 11.72 14.78 4.33
CA GLY A 159 11.44 13.64 3.45
C GLY A 159 11.35 12.32 4.21
N GLY A 160 12.33 12.01 5.06
CA GLY A 160 12.32 10.81 5.89
C GLY A 160 11.15 10.75 6.89
N MET A 161 10.73 11.90 7.45
CA MET A 161 9.55 11.93 8.31
C MET A 161 8.25 11.69 7.52
N ARG A 162 8.13 12.20 6.29
CA ARG A 162 6.98 11.90 5.42
C ARG A 162 6.90 10.42 5.06
N GLN A 163 8.05 9.80 4.76
CA GLN A 163 8.11 8.34 4.54
C GLN A 163 7.61 7.57 5.76
N ARG A 164 8.04 7.93 6.96
CA ARG A 164 7.55 7.31 8.20
C ARG A 164 6.05 7.51 8.43
N ILE A 165 5.50 8.67 8.06
CA ILE A 165 4.04 8.89 8.11
C ILE A 165 3.30 7.97 7.13
N ILE A 166 3.81 7.77 5.92
CA ILE A 166 3.22 6.83 4.95
C ILE A 166 3.25 5.40 5.49
N ILE A 167 4.36 4.99 6.11
CA ILE A 167 4.44 3.70 6.80
C ILE A 167 3.40 3.61 7.92
N ALA A 168 3.23 4.67 8.72
CA ALA A 168 2.20 4.70 9.76
C ALA A 168 0.78 4.58 9.19
N ILE A 169 0.50 5.22 8.04
CA ILE A 169 -0.78 5.08 7.33
C ILE A 169 -0.97 3.64 6.85
N ALA A 170 0.05 3.02 6.26
CA ALA A 170 -0.02 1.63 5.82
C ALA A 170 -0.29 0.65 6.97
N LEU A 171 0.22 0.95 8.17
CA LEU A 171 0.01 0.15 9.38
C LEU A 171 -1.28 0.47 10.14
N ALA A 172 -2.08 1.45 9.68
CA ALA A 172 -3.17 2.03 10.46
C ALA A 172 -4.28 1.02 10.86
N CYS A 173 -4.53 0.02 10.03
CA CYS A 173 -5.55 -1.02 10.26
C CYS A 173 -4.95 -2.40 10.57
N ASP A 174 -3.67 -2.48 10.96
CA ASP A 174 -2.96 -3.72 11.29
C ASP A 174 -3.05 -4.78 10.16
N PRO A 175 -2.63 -4.45 8.93
CA PRO A 175 -2.82 -5.29 7.76
C PRO A 175 -2.08 -6.63 7.89
N LYS A 176 -2.63 -7.68 7.27
CA LYS A 176 -2.04 -9.03 7.24
C LYS A 176 -0.88 -9.15 6.25
N VAL A 177 -0.92 -8.33 5.19
CA VAL A 177 0.10 -8.28 4.15
C VAL A 177 0.50 -6.83 3.90
N ILE A 178 1.80 -6.57 3.91
CA ILE A 178 2.36 -5.27 3.53
C ILE A 178 3.17 -5.48 2.25
N ILE A 179 2.84 -4.72 1.22
CA ILE A 179 3.60 -4.63 -0.01
C ILE A 179 4.45 -3.36 0.07
N ALA A 180 5.76 -3.50 -0.02
CA ALA A 180 6.69 -2.38 0.02
C ALA A 180 7.41 -2.25 -1.33
N ASP A 181 7.09 -1.21 -2.09
CA ASP A 181 7.74 -0.91 -3.37
C ASP A 181 8.85 0.11 -3.13
N GLU A 182 10.09 -0.37 -3.02
CA GLU A 182 11.30 0.42 -2.71
C GLU A 182 11.14 1.36 -1.50
N PRO A 183 10.72 0.86 -0.32
CA PRO A 183 10.26 1.69 0.80
C PRO A 183 11.35 2.57 1.43
N THR A 184 12.60 2.38 1.05
CA THR A 184 13.77 3.03 1.67
C THR A 184 14.54 3.96 0.74
N THR A 185 14.12 4.14 -0.50
CA THR A 185 14.82 4.98 -1.49
C THR A 185 15.00 6.45 -1.06
N ALA A 186 14.11 6.97 -0.22
CA ALA A 186 14.17 8.33 0.31
C ALA A 186 14.77 8.42 1.73
N LEU A 187 15.27 7.31 2.29
CA LEU A 187 15.81 7.24 3.65
C LEU A 187 17.34 7.13 3.62
N ASP A 188 18.00 7.75 4.60
CA ASP A 188 19.41 7.48 4.85
C ASP A 188 19.61 6.08 5.44
N VAL A 189 20.85 5.55 5.33
CA VAL A 189 21.18 4.15 5.70
C VAL A 189 20.84 3.83 7.16
N THR A 190 20.96 4.81 8.06
CA THR A 190 20.66 4.64 9.49
C THR A 190 19.16 4.45 9.73
N ILE A 191 18.34 5.18 8.98
CA ILE A 191 16.88 5.11 9.08
C ILE A 191 16.34 3.86 8.37
N GLN A 192 16.99 3.41 7.29
CA GLN A 192 16.62 2.17 6.60
C GLN A 192 16.60 0.98 7.55
N ALA A 193 17.63 0.82 8.37
CA ALA A 193 17.70 -0.25 9.36
C ALA A 193 16.54 -0.21 10.37
N GLN A 194 16.15 0.98 10.82
CA GLN A 194 15.04 1.16 11.79
C GLN A 194 13.63 0.91 11.21
N VAL A 195 13.50 0.95 9.89
CA VAL A 195 12.21 0.73 9.20
C VAL A 195 12.02 -0.74 8.83
N LEU A 196 13.12 -1.50 8.69
CA LEU A 196 13.10 -2.91 8.31
C LEU A 196 13.05 -3.87 9.53
N ASP A 197 13.33 -3.37 10.74
CA ASP A 197 13.18 -4.06 12.03
C ASP A 197 11.72 -3.95 12.55
#